data_eb207574607111fad03c3eb8db8f6d82
#
_entry.id   eb207574607111fad03c3eb8db8f6d82
#
_cell.length_a   1.000
_cell.length_b   1.000
_cell.length_c   1.000
_cell.angle_alpha   90.00
_cell.angle_beta   90.00
_cell.angle_gamma   90.00
#
_symmetry.space_group_name_H-M   'P 1'
#
loop_
_entity.id
_entity.type
_entity.pdbx_description
1 polymer ?
#
loop_
_entity_poly.entity_id
_entity_poly.type
_entity_poly.pdbx_seq_one_letter_code
_entity_poly.pdbx_strand_id
1 'polypeptide(L)'
;MDNAWKTFRYLETEPTSRKFLVACYDRLGLDNPDRLAFQQSTRFLYLWKQARHFYTTAEAAELSVQPLLLFYGCTHLLKGMLLTRDPAYPQNSRVLQHGVTTRKLKRSAYSLTDDEIRPQKEGFFAHLAHLFSLSPLQDRYVVQNLLASIPEVSDSYAVLSDTQAHWLRLNWNKGVSPISFHDAKSEASTNTIGSWISIPFPDKQEGPLAYSVETFSHYIRRLAPCPDQTEHFEWKKGTVKELLLPQDSLAALEQHPLFHLHGQDLFFWNGSSTSLPLPEWASHYLLLYLLSMLCRYETEWWGELTLSHDYAERFLVERFLEYHAATFPTIIMKQIQRNNPHVWPT
;
A
#
# COMPACT_ATOMS: atom_id res chain seq x y z
N MET A 1 -1.99 19.89 7.34
CA MET A 1 -3.01 18.90 6.90
C MET A 1 -2.80 18.58 5.45
N ASP A 2 -2.57 17.35 5.18
CA ASP A 2 -2.20 16.78 3.89
C ASP A 2 -3.31 16.99 2.83
N ASN A 3 -2.91 16.97 1.55
CA ASN A 3 -3.81 17.16 0.40
C ASN A 3 -4.96 16.11 0.39
N ALA A 4 -4.69 14.90 0.90
CA ALA A 4 -5.67 13.83 0.99
C ALA A 4 -6.90 14.21 1.83
N TRP A 5 -6.71 14.81 3.00
CA TRP A 5 -7.84 15.23 3.84
C TRP A 5 -8.66 16.38 3.24
N LYS A 6 -8.04 17.26 2.46
CA LYS A 6 -8.78 18.28 1.70
C LYS A 6 -9.73 17.62 0.69
N THR A 7 -9.24 16.60 -0.01
CA THR A 7 -10.01 15.86 -0.98
C THR A 7 -11.14 15.07 -0.32
N PHE A 8 -10.86 14.36 0.81
CA PHE A 8 -11.91 13.64 1.53
C PHE A 8 -13.00 14.55 2.10
N ARG A 9 -12.68 15.78 2.51
CA ARG A 9 -13.69 16.77 2.93
C ARG A 9 -14.71 17.08 1.83
N TYR A 10 -14.31 17.06 0.56
CA TYR A 10 -15.26 17.18 -0.54
C TYR A 10 -16.32 16.08 -0.52
N LEU A 11 -15.95 14.87 -0.09
CA LEU A 11 -16.85 13.73 0.01
C LEU A 11 -17.66 13.69 1.33
N GLU A 12 -17.52 14.69 2.21
CA GLU A 12 -18.24 14.73 3.48
C GLU A 12 -19.64 15.40 3.38
N THR A 13 -20.15 15.62 2.17
CA THR A 13 -21.52 16.11 1.95
C THR A 13 -22.34 15.13 1.11
N GLU A 14 -23.64 15.07 1.31
CA GLU A 14 -24.50 14.13 0.57
C GLU A 14 -24.45 14.36 -0.94
N PRO A 15 -24.61 15.60 -1.47
CA PRO A 15 -24.62 15.83 -2.91
C PRO A 15 -23.32 15.43 -3.59
N THR A 16 -22.15 15.74 -2.98
CA THR A 16 -20.84 15.42 -3.55
C THR A 16 -20.53 13.93 -3.46
N SER A 17 -20.84 13.29 -2.33
CA SER A 17 -20.75 11.84 -2.15
C SER A 17 -21.60 11.08 -3.16
N ARG A 18 -22.86 11.50 -3.34
CA ARG A 18 -23.75 10.87 -4.31
C ARG A 18 -23.23 11.01 -5.73
N LYS A 19 -22.87 12.23 -6.15
CA LYS A 19 -22.30 12.48 -7.48
C LYS A 19 -21.07 11.63 -7.74
N PHE A 20 -20.19 11.51 -6.75
CA PHE A 20 -18.99 10.71 -6.83
C PHE A 20 -19.31 9.22 -6.99
N LEU A 21 -20.20 8.67 -6.16
CA LEU A 21 -20.60 7.27 -6.24
C LEU A 21 -21.31 6.93 -7.54
N VAL A 22 -22.17 7.83 -8.07
CA VAL A 22 -22.79 7.62 -9.40
C VAL A 22 -21.71 7.38 -10.44
N ALA A 23 -20.72 8.25 -10.51
CA ALA A 23 -19.64 8.11 -11.49
C ALA A 23 -18.78 6.82 -11.27
N CYS A 24 -18.60 6.40 -10.02
CA CYS A 24 -17.95 5.12 -9.73
C CYS A 24 -18.77 3.92 -10.26
N TYR A 25 -20.05 3.94 -10.04
CA TYR A 25 -20.96 2.83 -10.40
C TYR A 25 -21.26 2.78 -11.89
N ASP A 26 -21.37 3.92 -12.56
CA ASP A 26 -21.44 4.02 -14.02
C ASP A 26 -20.23 3.36 -14.68
N ARG A 27 -19.04 3.66 -14.18
CA ARG A 27 -17.80 3.09 -14.70
C ARG A 27 -17.70 1.57 -14.52
N LEU A 28 -18.28 1.05 -13.44
CA LEU A 28 -18.39 -0.39 -13.20
C LEU A 28 -19.45 -1.06 -14.06
N GLY A 29 -20.26 -0.30 -14.81
CA GLY A 29 -21.37 -0.82 -15.62
C GLY A 29 -22.51 -1.37 -14.78
N LEU A 30 -22.71 -0.83 -13.56
CA LEU A 30 -23.77 -1.31 -12.68
C LEU A 30 -25.12 -0.75 -13.10
N ASP A 31 -26.17 -1.57 -12.97
CA ASP A 31 -27.55 -1.13 -13.22
C ASP A 31 -28.03 -0.11 -12.20
N ASN A 32 -28.67 0.96 -12.68
CA ASN A 32 -29.26 2.03 -11.86
C ASN A 32 -28.28 2.70 -10.87
N PRO A 33 -27.15 3.25 -11.34
CA PRO A 33 -26.09 3.81 -10.51
C PRO A 33 -26.58 4.95 -9.60
N ASP A 34 -27.50 5.80 -10.05
CA ASP A 34 -28.12 6.85 -9.24
C ASP A 34 -28.85 6.31 -8.01
N ARG A 35 -29.60 5.22 -8.16
CA ARG A 35 -30.32 4.58 -7.05
C ARG A 35 -29.33 3.97 -6.05
N LEU A 36 -28.32 3.26 -6.54
CA LEU A 36 -27.28 2.66 -5.70
C LEU A 36 -26.50 3.74 -4.93
N ALA A 37 -26.12 4.81 -5.61
CA ALA A 37 -25.42 5.94 -5.00
C ALA A 37 -26.28 6.64 -3.93
N PHE A 38 -27.56 6.85 -4.19
CA PHE A 38 -28.49 7.40 -3.21
C PHE A 38 -28.58 6.53 -1.95
N GLN A 39 -28.62 5.22 -2.09
CA GLN A 39 -28.66 4.29 -0.96
C GLN A 39 -27.38 4.30 -0.10
N GLN A 40 -26.21 4.57 -0.72
CA GLN A 40 -24.92 4.49 -0.05
C GLN A 40 -24.34 5.85 0.33
N SER A 41 -24.81 6.97 -0.22
CA SER A 41 -24.20 8.30 -0.03
C SER A 41 -24.06 8.70 1.44
N THR A 42 -25.11 8.50 2.24
CA THR A 42 -25.07 8.83 3.67
C THR A 42 -24.05 8.01 4.45
N ARG A 43 -23.98 6.70 4.20
CA ARG A 43 -22.96 5.83 4.81
C ARG A 43 -21.57 6.25 4.37
N PHE A 44 -21.38 6.50 3.08
CA PHE A 44 -20.11 6.85 2.47
C PHE A 44 -19.54 8.16 3.04
N LEU A 45 -20.33 9.21 3.13
CA LEU A 45 -19.88 10.48 3.71
C LEU A 45 -19.48 10.35 5.19
N TYR A 46 -20.22 9.55 5.97
CA TYR A 46 -19.90 9.35 7.38
C TYR A 46 -18.63 8.53 7.59
N LEU A 47 -18.29 7.61 6.69
CA LEU A 47 -17.03 6.88 6.77
C LEU A 47 -15.83 7.83 6.67
N TRP A 48 -15.82 8.76 5.72
CA TRP A 48 -14.75 9.76 5.58
C TRP A 48 -14.69 10.70 6.77
N LYS A 49 -15.82 11.19 7.22
CA LYS A 49 -15.92 12.09 8.37
C LYS A 49 -15.42 11.41 9.64
N GLN A 50 -15.83 10.20 9.91
CA GLN A 50 -15.39 9.43 11.07
C GLN A 50 -13.90 9.07 10.97
N ALA A 51 -13.42 8.65 9.80
CA ALA A 51 -12.00 8.41 9.60
C ALA A 51 -11.16 9.64 10.00
N ARG A 52 -11.53 10.82 9.48
CA ARG A 52 -10.83 12.07 9.80
C ARG A 52 -10.85 12.36 11.30
N HIS A 53 -11.98 12.15 11.99
CA HIS A 53 -12.06 12.36 13.44
C HIS A 53 -11.11 11.41 14.21
N PHE A 54 -11.06 10.12 13.81
CA PHE A 54 -10.15 9.17 14.43
C PHE A 54 -8.68 9.57 14.25
N TYR A 55 -8.27 9.96 13.03
CA TYR A 55 -6.90 10.40 12.77
C TYR A 55 -6.56 11.69 13.55
N THR A 56 -7.44 12.69 13.55
CA THR A 56 -7.22 13.92 14.31
C THR A 56 -7.13 13.66 15.82
N THR A 57 -7.94 12.74 16.34
CA THR A 57 -7.87 12.35 17.75
C THR A 57 -6.58 11.58 18.05
N ALA A 58 -6.13 10.74 17.13
CA ALA A 58 -4.90 9.96 17.28
C ALA A 58 -3.64 10.85 17.32
N GLU A 59 -3.63 11.99 16.60
CA GLU A 59 -2.51 12.94 16.62
C GLU A 59 -2.24 13.51 18.03
N ALA A 60 -3.28 13.63 18.85
CA ALA A 60 -3.19 14.15 20.21
C ALA A 60 -3.17 13.05 21.29
N ALA A 61 -3.26 11.78 20.87
CA ALA A 61 -3.37 10.66 21.79
C ALA A 61 -1.98 10.12 22.20
N GLU A 62 -1.90 9.64 23.43
CA GLU A 62 -0.74 8.89 23.92
C GLU A 62 -0.54 7.60 23.12
N LEU A 63 0.71 7.16 22.97
CA LEU A 63 1.09 5.92 22.29
C LEU A 63 0.27 4.71 22.78
N SER A 64 -0.07 4.69 24.04
CA SER A 64 -0.83 3.61 24.69
C SER A 64 -2.21 3.35 24.07
N VAL A 65 -2.86 4.36 23.45
CA VAL A 65 -4.20 4.26 22.84
C VAL A 65 -4.22 4.60 21.35
N GLN A 66 -3.15 5.20 20.85
CA GLN A 66 -3.04 5.65 19.46
C GLN A 66 -3.32 4.54 18.42
N PRO A 67 -2.81 3.29 18.57
CA PRO A 67 -3.09 2.22 17.60
C PRO A 67 -4.57 1.88 17.45
N LEU A 68 -5.33 1.98 18.55
CA LEU A 68 -6.77 1.72 18.53
C LEU A 68 -7.51 2.76 17.68
N LEU A 69 -7.18 4.03 17.85
CA LEU A 69 -7.79 5.12 17.10
C LEU A 69 -7.44 5.04 15.62
N LEU A 70 -6.16 4.82 15.30
CA LEU A 70 -5.70 4.67 13.92
C LEU A 70 -6.29 3.43 13.25
N PHE A 71 -6.48 2.33 13.98
CA PHE A 71 -7.12 1.12 13.44
C PHE A 71 -8.57 1.39 13.00
N TYR A 72 -9.35 2.10 13.81
CA TYR A 72 -10.72 2.47 13.42
C TYR A 72 -10.72 3.48 12.27
N GLY A 73 -9.83 4.47 12.28
CA GLY A 73 -9.67 5.40 11.18
C GLY A 73 -9.32 4.70 9.86
N CYS A 74 -8.31 3.82 9.88
CA CYS A 74 -7.91 2.96 8.77
C CYS A 74 -9.07 2.11 8.25
N THR A 75 -9.81 1.46 9.15
CA THR A 75 -10.97 0.63 8.79
C THR A 75 -12.05 1.46 8.08
N HIS A 76 -12.30 2.70 8.51
CA HIS A 76 -13.27 3.58 7.88
C HIS A 76 -12.81 4.03 6.48
N LEU A 77 -11.54 4.38 6.30
CA LEU A 77 -10.98 4.71 4.99
C LEU A 77 -11.10 3.53 4.02
N LEU A 78 -10.75 2.32 4.47
CA LEU A 78 -10.87 1.10 3.67
C LEU A 78 -12.31 0.76 3.33
N LYS A 79 -13.26 0.95 4.25
CA LYS A 79 -14.70 0.79 3.96
C LYS A 79 -15.21 1.82 2.95
N GLY A 80 -14.75 3.06 3.05
CA GLY A 80 -15.05 4.09 2.05
C GLY A 80 -14.53 3.69 0.67
N MET A 81 -13.29 3.25 0.58
CA MET A 81 -12.70 2.74 -0.65
C MET A 81 -13.48 1.54 -1.20
N LEU A 82 -13.88 0.60 -0.34
CA LEU A 82 -14.67 -0.58 -0.73
C LEU A 82 -16.01 -0.18 -1.36
N LEU A 83 -16.74 0.77 -0.76
CA LEU A 83 -18.03 1.22 -1.28
C LEU A 83 -17.94 1.85 -2.68
N THR A 84 -16.79 2.33 -3.11
CA THR A 84 -16.61 2.81 -4.50
C THR A 84 -16.67 1.68 -5.53
N ARG A 85 -16.57 0.41 -5.10
CA ARG A 85 -16.54 -0.78 -5.96
C ARG A 85 -17.66 -1.79 -5.69
N ASP A 86 -18.13 -1.86 -4.45
CA ASP A 86 -19.17 -2.80 -4.02
C ASP A 86 -20.29 -2.06 -3.27
N PRO A 87 -21.32 -1.59 -3.99
CA PRO A 87 -22.47 -0.94 -3.35
C PRO A 87 -23.33 -1.89 -2.51
N ALA A 88 -23.17 -3.21 -2.67
CA ALA A 88 -23.90 -4.20 -1.90
C ALA A 88 -23.32 -4.45 -0.50
N TYR A 89 -22.11 -3.93 -0.21
CA TYR A 89 -21.49 -4.09 1.10
C TYR A 89 -22.26 -3.32 2.21
N PRO A 90 -22.50 -3.96 3.38
CA PRO A 90 -22.28 -5.34 3.74
C PRO A 90 -23.42 -6.23 3.27
N GLN A 91 -23.12 -7.33 2.62
CA GLN A 91 -24.11 -8.30 2.15
C GLN A 91 -24.73 -9.10 3.31
N ASN A 92 -23.97 -9.27 4.39
CA ASN A 92 -24.38 -9.98 5.61
C ASN A 92 -23.54 -9.53 6.82
N SER A 93 -23.90 -10.01 8.02
CA SER A 93 -23.19 -9.65 9.26
C SER A 93 -21.76 -10.22 9.36
N ARG A 94 -21.41 -11.29 8.64
CA ARG A 94 -20.09 -11.89 8.70
C ARG A 94 -19.02 -10.99 8.09
N VAL A 95 -19.33 -10.30 6.98
CA VAL A 95 -18.41 -9.36 6.34
C VAL A 95 -18.16 -8.09 7.16
N LEU A 96 -18.92 -7.87 8.24
CA LEU A 96 -18.67 -6.78 9.20
C LEU A 96 -17.57 -7.10 10.22
N GLN A 97 -17.30 -8.38 10.44
CA GLN A 97 -16.18 -8.81 11.29
C GLN A 97 -14.86 -8.39 10.66
N HIS A 98 -13.82 -8.21 11.47
CA HIS A 98 -12.50 -7.77 10.97
C HIS A 98 -11.89 -8.72 9.93
N GLY A 99 -12.23 -10.01 9.97
CA GLY A 99 -11.75 -11.01 9.03
C GLY A 99 -10.31 -11.46 9.28
N VAL A 100 -9.78 -11.14 10.44
CA VAL A 100 -8.46 -11.54 10.91
C VAL A 100 -8.49 -11.84 12.40
N THR A 101 -7.52 -12.64 12.86
CA THR A 101 -7.36 -12.96 14.27
C THR A 101 -5.87 -12.96 14.64
N THR A 102 -5.57 -12.64 15.88
CA THR A 102 -4.24 -12.77 16.46
C THR A 102 -4.27 -13.85 17.53
N ARG A 103 -3.17 -14.53 17.71
CA ARG A 103 -2.97 -15.46 18.83
C ARG A 103 -1.64 -15.13 19.46
N LYS A 104 -1.67 -14.52 20.66
CA LYS A 104 -0.46 -14.33 21.43
C LYS A 104 0.26 -15.67 21.58
N LEU A 105 1.49 -15.72 21.10
CA LEU A 105 2.34 -16.88 21.27
C LEU A 105 2.73 -16.95 22.75
N LYS A 106 2.30 -18.00 23.44
CA LYS A 106 2.70 -18.30 24.82
C LYS A 106 4.17 -18.74 24.82
N ARG A 107 5.08 -17.77 24.79
CA ARG A 107 6.52 -17.98 24.92
C ARG A 107 7.01 -17.38 26.23
N SER A 108 8.10 -17.89 26.77
CA SER A 108 8.76 -17.37 27.99
C SER A 108 9.31 -15.95 27.77
N ALA A 109 9.69 -15.62 26.53
CA ALA A 109 10.02 -14.27 26.09
C ALA A 109 9.13 -13.95 24.87
N TYR A 110 8.26 -12.96 25.02
CA TYR A 110 7.42 -12.46 23.92
C TYR A 110 8.22 -11.43 23.12
N SER A 111 8.24 -11.56 21.79
CA SER A 111 8.73 -10.55 20.87
C SER A 111 7.59 -10.16 19.92
N LEU A 112 7.39 -8.87 19.74
CA LEU A 112 6.38 -8.32 18.83
C LEU A 112 6.63 -8.77 17.37
N THR A 113 7.88 -8.83 16.96
CA THR A 113 8.27 -9.14 15.57
C THR A 113 7.98 -10.59 15.19
N ASP A 114 7.90 -11.50 16.18
CA ASP A 114 7.56 -12.92 15.99
C ASP A 114 6.06 -13.20 15.98
N ASP A 115 5.22 -12.21 16.32
CA ASP A 115 3.77 -12.42 16.43
C ASP A 115 3.12 -12.64 15.06
N GLU A 116 1.96 -13.28 15.05
CA GLU A 116 1.29 -13.74 13.85
C GLU A 116 -0.16 -13.22 13.78
N ILE A 117 -0.55 -12.79 12.58
CA ILE A 117 -1.93 -12.47 12.23
C ILE A 117 -2.44 -13.52 11.24
N ARG A 118 -3.61 -14.09 11.52
CA ARG A 118 -4.21 -15.12 10.67
C ARG A 118 -5.48 -14.57 10.02
N PRO A 119 -5.57 -14.54 8.70
CA PRO A 119 -6.80 -14.19 8.01
C PRO A 119 -7.85 -15.29 8.23
N GLN A 120 -9.10 -14.86 8.29
CA GLN A 120 -10.26 -15.72 8.28
C GLN A 120 -10.77 -15.88 6.85
N LYS A 121 -11.50 -16.97 6.58
CA LYS A 121 -12.10 -17.23 5.27
C LYS A 121 -13.15 -16.19 4.88
N GLU A 122 -13.81 -15.60 5.88
CA GLU A 122 -14.86 -14.58 5.74
C GLU A 122 -14.52 -13.37 6.61
N GLY A 123 -15.10 -12.22 6.29
CA GLY A 123 -14.93 -10.99 7.04
C GLY A 123 -14.38 -9.86 6.17
N PHE A 124 -14.20 -8.71 6.78
CA PHE A 124 -13.82 -7.49 6.07
C PHE A 124 -12.49 -7.62 5.31
N PHE A 125 -11.45 -8.15 5.96
CA PHE A 125 -10.14 -8.32 5.31
C PHE A 125 -10.20 -9.28 4.12
N ALA A 126 -10.88 -10.44 4.28
CA ALA A 126 -11.03 -11.40 3.20
C ALA A 126 -11.82 -10.81 2.01
N HIS A 127 -12.86 -10.00 2.30
CA HIS A 127 -13.65 -9.32 1.29
C HIS A 127 -12.84 -8.27 0.52
N LEU A 128 -12.07 -7.44 1.24
CA LEU A 128 -11.11 -6.50 0.62
C LEU A 128 -10.07 -7.22 -0.24
N ALA A 129 -9.47 -8.27 0.29
CA ALA A 129 -8.44 -9.03 -0.41
C ALA A 129 -8.95 -9.60 -1.74
N HIS A 130 -10.18 -10.12 -1.74
CA HIS A 130 -10.83 -10.57 -2.98
C HIS A 130 -11.05 -9.41 -3.96
N LEU A 131 -11.59 -8.30 -3.49
CA LEU A 131 -11.92 -7.13 -4.32
C LEU A 131 -10.69 -6.44 -4.94
N PHE A 132 -9.55 -6.46 -4.21
CA PHE A 132 -8.29 -5.84 -4.62
C PHE A 132 -7.22 -6.85 -5.07
N SER A 133 -7.65 -8.05 -5.47
CA SER A 133 -6.80 -9.09 -6.07
C SER A 133 -5.61 -9.53 -5.21
N LEU A 134 -5.77 -9.50 -3.87
CA LEU A 134 -4.83 -10.09 -2.92
C LEU A 134 -5.19 -11.55 -2.59
N SER A 135 -5.57 -12.31 -3.57
CA SER A 135 -5.97 -13.71 -3.39
C SER A 135 -5.02 -14.64 -4.17
N PRO A 136 -4.62 -15.79 -3.63
CA PRO A 136 -5.04 -16.38 -2.36
C PRO A 136 -4.36 -15.74 -1.14
N LEU A 137 -5.07 -15.73 -0.01
CA LEU A 137 -4.49 -15.28 1.27
C LEU A 137 -3.50 -16.32 1.80
N GLN A 138 -2.46 -15.87 2.49
CA GLN A 138 -1.55 -16.75 3.21
C GLN A 138 -2.23 -17.28 4.48
N ASP A 139 -1.79 -18.43 4.99
CA ASP A 139 -2.32 -18.98 6.24
C ASP A 139 -2.04 -18.09 7.46
N ARG A 140 -0.93 -17.36 7.40
CA ARG A 140 -0.49 -16.43 8.44
C ARG A 140 0.41 -15.33 7.88
N TYR A 141 0.41 -14.20 8.54
CA TYR A 141 1.29 -13.07 8.29
C TYR A 141 2.09 -12.78 9.56
N VAL A 142 3.41 -12.87 9.49
CA VAL A 142 4.31 -12.59 10.62
C VAL A 142 4.64 -11.10 10.64
N VAL A 143 4.66 -10.50 11.83
CA VAL A 143 4.86 -9.04 12.00
C VAL A 143 6.15 -8.56 11.36
N GLN A 144 7.26 -9.28 11.53
CA GLN A 144 8.53 -8.92 10.89
C GLN A 144 8.41 -8.77 9.36
N ASN A 145 7.66 -9.66 8.70
CA ASN A 145 7.47 -9.60 7.25
C ASN A 145 6.56 -8.44 6.83
N LEU A 146 5.59 -8.08 7.69
CA LEU A 146 4.72 -6.93 7.48
C LEU A 146 5.51 -5.62 7.59
N LEU A 147 6.36 -5.49 8.62
CA LEU A 147 7.24 -4.33 8.79
C LEU A 147 8.24 -4.22 7.63
N ALA A 148 8.86 -5.34 7.24
CA ALA A 148 9.77 -5.39 6.09
C ALA A 148 9.07 -5.06 4.76
N SER A 149 7.76 -5.23 4.64
CA SER A 149 6.98 -4.91 3.42
C SER A 149 6.71 -3.41 3.25
N ILE A 150 6.94 -2.58 4.27
CA ILE A 150 6.73 -1.13 4.22
C ILE A 150 8.10 -0.45 4.07
N PRO A 151 8.43 0.15 2.91
CA PRO A 151 9.78 0.65 2.63
C PRO A 151 10.36 1.55 3.71
N GLU A 152 9.59 2.54 4.19
CA GLU A 152 10.04 3.54 5.16
C GLU A 152 10.21 2.99 6.58
N VAL A 153 9.65 1.82 6.86
CA VAL A 153 9.78 1.13 8.16
C VAL A 153 10.82 0.02 8.07
N SER A 154 11.03 -0.54 6.88
CA SER A 154 11.90 -1.70 6.66
C SER A 154 13.36 -1.43 7.03
N ASP A 155 13.86 -0.21 6.79
CA ASP A 155 15.22 0.19 7.17
C ASP A 155 15.40 0.20 8.69
N SER A 156 14.43 0.76 9.40
CA SER A 156 14.42 0.79 10.87
C SER A 156 14.36 -0.62 11.45
N TYR A 157 13.52 -1.49 10.85
CA TYR A 157 13.44 -2.89 11.23
C TYR A 157 14.75 -3.63 10.97
N ALA A 158 15.37 -3.44 9.80
CA ALA A 158 16.62 -4.09 9.43
C ALA A 158 17.77 -3.74 10.39
N VAL A 159 17.86 -2.46 10.79
CA VAL A 159 18.89 -2.00 11.76
C VAL A 159 18.67 -2.65 13.13
N LEU A 160 17.44 -2.73 13.62
CA LEU A 160 17.15 -3.31 14.95
C LEU A 160 17.26 -4.83 15.00
N SER A 161 17.00 -5.51 13.89
CA SER A 161 17.07 -6.97 13.79
C SER A 161 18.41 -7.51 13.28
N ASP A 162 19.37 -6.63 13.02
CA ASP A 162 20.67 -6.96 12.41
C ASP A 162 20.51 -7.76 11.09
N THR A 163 19.53 -7.33 10.27
CA THR A 163 19.22 -7.95 8.97
C THR A 163 19.43 -6.95 7.84
N GLN A 164 19.35 -7.43 6.59
CA GLN A 164 19.40 -6.55 5.43
C GLN A 164 17.99 -6.07 5.05
N ALA A 165 17.87 -4.78 4.76
CA ALA A 165 16.66 -4.25 4.17
C ALA A 165 16.45 -4.81 2.76
N HIS A 166 15.23 -5.27 2.47
CA HIS A 166 14.87 -5.80 1.16
C HIS A 166 14.50 -4.71 0.16
N TRP A 167 14.05 -3.56 0.64
CA TRP A 167 13.78 -2.41 -0.21
C TRP A 167 15.07 -1.63 -0.48
N LEU A 168 15.34 -1.39 -1.75
CA LEU A 168 16.48 -0.61 -2.21
C LEU A 168 15.99 0.69 -2.82
N ARG A 169 16.46 1.81 -2.30
CA ARG A 169 16.18 3.12 -2.89
C ARG A 169 16.92 3.24 -4.21
N LEU A 170 16.20 3.55 -5.28
CA LEU A 170 16.73 3.75 -6.62
C LEU A 170 16.85 5.23 -6.94
N ASN A 171 17.96 5.60 -7.58
CA ASN A 171 18.10 6.89 -8.21
C ASN A 171 17.51 6.82 -9.63
N TRP A 172 16.99 7.92 -10.12
CA TRP A 172 16.46 8.01 -11.47
C TRP A 172 16.74 9.37 -12.09
N ASN A 173 17.02 9.38 -13.40
CA ASN A 173 17.42 10.55 -14.16
C ASN A 173 16.31 10.92 -15.13
N LYS A 174 15.92 12.21 -15.17
CA LYS A 174 14.95 12.77 -16.12
C LYS A 174 15.64 13.31 -17.37
N GLY A 175 14.88 13.39 -18.46
CA GLY A 175 15.34 14.06 -19.67
C GLY A 175 16.36 13.26 -20.49
N VAL A 176 16.37 11.94 -20.34
CA VAL A 176 17.24 11.04 -21.10
C VAL A 176 16.64 10.86 -22.51
N SER A 177 17.51 10.81 -23.53
CA SER A 177 17.06 10.49 -24.90
C SER A 177 17.19 9.00 -25.17
N PRO A 178 16.14 8.30 -25.67
CA PRO A 178 16.21 6.89 -26.04
C PRO A 178 17.24 6.64 -27.15
N ILE A 179 17.57 7.61 -27.96
CA ILE A 179 18.57 7.50 -29.05
C ILE A 179 19.96 7.15 -28.53
N SER A 180 20.31 7.55 -27.31
CA SER A 180 21.63 7.24 -26.70
C SER A 180 21.79 5.77 -26.29
N PHE A 181 20.73 4.96 -26.34
CA PHE A 181 20.70 3.56 -25.87
C PHE A 181 20.61 2.53 -26.97
N HIS A 182 20.27 2.93 -28.20
CA HIS A 182 20.30 2.07 -29.37
C HIS A 182 21.54 2.40 -30.20
N ASP A 183 22.30 1.38 -30.59
CA ASP A 183 23.38 1.56 -31.55
C ASP A 183 22.88 2.34 -32.78
N ALA A 184 23.65 3.31 -33.21
CA ALA A 184 23.35 4.33 -34.23
C ALA A 184 23.04 3.80 -35.65
N LYS A 185 22.44 2.60 -35.78
CA LYS A 185 22.14 1.95 -37.07
C LYS A 185 20.66 1.60 -37.32
N SER A 186 19.73 1.99 -36.48
CA SER A 186 18.31 1.83 -36.79
C SER A 186 17.63 3.19 -36.91
N GLU A 187 17.62 3.69 -38.14
CA GLU A 187 16.71 4.76 -38.57
C GLU A 187 15.30 4.21 -38.63
N ALA A 188 14.58 4.23 -37.52
CA ALA A 188 13.12 4.04 -37.56
C ALA A 188 12.45 4.74 -36.40
N SER A 189 11.61 5.73 -36.77
CA SER A 189 10.57 6.38 -35.98
C SER A 189 11.01 7.33 -34.86
N THR A 190 11.59 8.45 -35.23
CA THR A 190 11.70 9.66 -34.43
C THR A 190 10.42 10.47 -34.50
N ASN A 191 9.49 10.27 -33.59
CA ASN A 191 8.49 11.30 -33.22
C ASN A 191 7.86 10.99 -31.86
N THR A 192 8.68 10.79 -30.82
CA THR A 192 8.17 10.80 -29.43
C THR A 192 8.87 11.94 -28.71
N ILE A 193 8.26 13.14 -28.81
CA ILE A 193 8.61 14.32 -27.98
C ILE A 193 8.07 14.04 -26.55
N GLY A 194 8.61 13.03 -25.88
CA GLY A 194 8.31 12.69 -24.49
C GLY A 194 9.59 12.74 -23.66
N SER A 195 9.52 13.28 -22.46
CA SER A 195 10.61 13.16 -21.50
C SER A 195 10.74 11.72 -21.04
N TRP A 196 11.94 11.14 -21.19
CA TRP A 196 12.24 9.77 -20.74
C TRP A 196 12.95 9.80 -19.39
N ILE A 197 12.79 8.71 -18.67
CA ILE A 197 13.41 8.45 -17.38
C ILE A 197 14.31 7.23 -17.51
N SER A 198 15.52 7.33 -16.95
CA SER A 198 16.44 6.22 -16.77
C SER A 198 16.54 5.85 -15.30
N ILE A 199 16.38 4.57 -15.00
CA ILE A 199 16.47 3.99 -13.66
C ILE A 199 17.59 2.95 -13.65
N PRO A 200 18.80 3.29 -13.20
CA PRO A 200 19.87 2.33 -13.00
C PRO A 200 19.61 1.51 -11.72
N PHE A 201 19.79 0.20 -11.82
CA PHE A 201 19.74 -0.71 -10.67
C PHE A 201 21.14 -0.99 -10.16
N PRO A 202 21.34 -1.08 -8.83
CA PRO A 202 22.63 -1.44 -8.27
C PRO A 202 23.01 -2.89 -8.63
N ASP A 203 24.28 -3.16 -8.76
CA ASP A 203 24.79 -4.52 -8.90
C ASP A 203 24.77 -5.21 -7.53
N LYS A 204 24.02 -6.29 -7.43
CA LYS A 204 23.87 -7.12 -6.23
C LYS A 204 23.93 -8.58 -6.63
N GLN A 205 24.57 -9.39 -5.75
CA GLN A 205 24.70 -10.82 -5.94
C GLN A 205 23.59 -11.64 -5.26
N GLU A 206 22.58 -10.95 -4.71
CA GLU A 206 21.46 -11.54 -3.98
C GLU A 206 20.12 -11.05 -4.54
N GLY A 207 19.10 -11.85 -4.33
CA GLY A 207 17.74 -11.54 -4.76
C GLY A 207 17.58 -11.42 -6.29
N PRO A 208 16.51 -10.78 -6.76
CA PRO A 208 16.26 -10.59 -8.19
C PRO A 208 17.39 -9.84 -8.93
N LEU A 209 18.15 -9.00 -8.24
CA LEU A 209 19.28 -8.28 -8.85
C LEU A 209 20.48 -9.18 -9.19
N ALA A 210 20.54 -10.40 -8.66
CA ALA A 210 21.54 -11.39 -9.06
C ALA A 210 21.28 -12.00 -10.46
N TYR A 211 20.08 -11.85 -11.01
CA TYR A 211 19.73 -12.39 -12.32
C TYR A 211 20.46 -11.66 -13.45
N SER A 212 20.61 -12.32 -14.62
CA SER A 212 21.01 -11.63 -15.85
C SER A 212 20.00 -10.56 -16.23
N VAL A 213 20.39 -9.58 -17.07
CA VAL A 213 19.48 -8.51 -17.53
C VAL A 213 18.22 -9.10 -18.20
N GLU A 214 18.37 -10.15 -19.00
CA GLU A 214 17.26 -10.83 -19.67
C GLU A 214 16.31 -11.48 -18.67
N THR A 215 16.84 -12.30 -17.75
CA THR A 215 16.03 -12.95 -16.70
C THR A 215 15.34 -11.94 -15.82
N PHE A 216 16.06 -10.86 -15.45
CA PHE A 216 15.51 -9.78 -14.64
C PHE A 216 14.37 -9.05 -15.35
N SER A 217 14.53 -8.74 -16.65
CA SER A 217 13.48 -8.09 -17.44
C SER A 217 12.22 -8.97 -17.55
N HIS A 218 12.39 -10.28 -17.75
CA HIS A 218 11.27 -11.23 -17.73
C HIS A 218 10.61 -11.33 -16.36
N TYR A 219 11.38 -11.31 -15.29
CA TYR A 219 10.87 -11.33 -13.91
C TYR A 219 9.98 -10.12 -13.64
N ILE A 220 10.42 -8.91 -14.00
CA ILE A 220 9.63 -7.69 -13.88
C ILE A 220 8.32 -7.81 -14.68
N ARG A 221 8.40 -8.15 -15.99
CA ARG A 221 7.22 -8.27 -16.83
C ARG A 221 6.20 -9.28 -16.33
N ARG A 222 6.67 -10.43 -15.84
CA ARG A 222 5.79 -11.50 -15.33
C ARG A 222 4.98 -11.09 -14.11
N LEU A 223 5.51 -10.21 -13.27
CA LEU A 223 4.86 -9.76 -12.03
C LEU A 223 4.01 -8.50 -12.23
N ALA A 224 4.05 -7.89 -13.40
CA ALA A 224 3.19 -6.75 -13.71
C ALA A 224 1.71 -7.16 -13.63
N PRO A 225 0.85 -6.37 -12.95
CA PRO A 225 -0.59 -6.67 -12.86
C PRO A 225 -1.29 -6.73 -14.21
N CYS A 226 -0.80 -5.95 -15.17
CA CYS A 226 -1.29 -5.93 -16.55
C CYS A 226 -0.09 -5.90 -17.50
N PRO A 227 -0.03 -6.77 -18.53
CA PRO A 227 1.05 -6.78 -19.51
C PRO A 227 1.29 -5.43 -20.19
N ASP A 228 0.23 -4.71 -20.55
CA ASP A 228 0.27 -3.41 -21.24
C ASP A 228 1.04 -2.35 -20.44
N GLN A 229 1.10 -2.49 -19.10
CA GLN A 229 1.81 -1.55 -18.23
C GLN A 229 3.33 -1.57 -18.44
N THR A 230 3.88 -2.68 -18.93
CA THR A 230 5.32 -2.87 -19.14
C THR A 230 5.73 -2.89 -20.61
N GLU A 231 4.80 -2.66 -21.54
CA GLU A 231 5.10 -2.61 -22.97
C GLU A 231 6.13 -1.53 -23.32
N HIS A 232 6.10 -0.41 -22.63
CA HIS A 232 7.00 0.72 -22.83
C HIS A 232 8.29 0.63 -22.01
N PHE A 233 8.52 -0.50 -21.31
CA PHE A 233 9.75 -0.72 -20.55
C PHE A 233 10.86 -1.18 -21.47
N GLU A 234 11.85 -0.33 -21.70
CA GLU A 234 13.03 -0.65 -22.49
C GLU A 234 14.22 -0.93 -21.56
N TRP A 235 15.00 -1.93 -21.90
CA TRP A 235 16.17 -2.33 -21.11
C TRP A 235 17.42 -2.07 -21.91
N LYS A 236 18.41 -1.41 -21.25
CA LYS A 236 19.71 -1.17 -21.86
C LYS A 236 20.42 -2.48 -22.15
N LYS A 237 20.96 -2.61 -23.36
CA LYS A 237 21.77 -3.74 -23.72
C LYS A 237 23.11 -3.71 -22.97
N GLY A 238 23.55 -4.85 -22.45
CA GLY A 238 24.82 -5.00 -21.75
C GLY A 238 24.68 -5.70 -20.42
N THR A 239 25.64 -5.50 -19.52
CA THR A 239 25.69 -6.15 -18.20
C THR A 239 25.02 -5.34 -17.10
N VAL A 240 24.82 -4.04 -17.34
CA VAL A 240 24.20 -3.12 -16.36
C VAL A 240 22.69 -3.15 -16.51
N LYS A 241 21.98 -3.39 -15.41
CA LYS A 241 20.51 -3.32 -15.38
C LYS A 241 20.08 -1.86 -15.33
N GLU A 242 19.56 -1.35 -16.42
CA GLU A 242 19.06 0.01 -16.52
C GLU A 242 17.73 0.00 -17.30
N LEU A 243 16.67 0.48 -16.64
CA LEU A 243 15.33 0.57 -17.21
C LEU A 243 15.08 1.97 -17.74
N LEU A 244 14.59 2.03 -18.97
CA LEU A 244 14.14 3.24 -19.65
C LEU A 244 12.63 3.19 -19.80
N LEU A 245 11.96 4.27 -19.47
CA LEU A 245 10.52 4.40 -19.66
C LEU A 245 10.12 5.87 -19.90
N PRO A 246 9.02 6.11 -20.63
CA PRO A 246 8.43 7.44 -20.74
C PRO A 246 8.03 7.97 -19.35
N GLN A 247 8.18 9.27 -19.12
CA GLN A 247 7.85 9.89 -17.83
C GLN A 247 6.40 9.62 -17.41
N ASP A 248 5.48 9.59 -18.37
CA ASP A 248 4.05 9.31 -18.13
C ASP A 248 3.81 7.86 -17.68
N SER A 249 4.74 6.96 -17.97
CA SER A 249 4.68 5.54 -17.55
C SER A 249 5.17 5.31 -16.12
N LEU A 250 5.64 6.35 -15.42
CA LEU A 250 6.06 6.21 -14.02
C LEU A 250 4.92 5.71 -13.11
N ALA A 251 3.68 6.08 -13.43
CA ALA A 251 2.49 5.58 -12.75
C ALA A 251 2.32 4.04 -12.84
N ALA A 252 2.88 3.40 -13.87
CA ALA A 252 2.85 1.95 -14.01
C ALA A 252 3.73 1.27 -12.95
N LEU A 253 4.86 1.87 -12.57
CA LEU A 253 5.71 1.37 -11.49
C LEU A 253 5.00 1.39 -10.13
N GLU A 254 4.17 2.40 -9.87
CA GLU A 254 3.39 2.45 -8.62
C GLU A 254 2.40 1.30 -8.45
N GLN A 255 1.99 0.65 -9.55
CA GLN A 255 1.07 -0.49 -9.51
C GLN A 255 1.81 -1.82 -9.48
N HIS A 256 3.08 -1.81 -9.75
CA HIS A 256 3.89 -3.01 -9.84
C HIS A 256 4.33 -3.46 -8.44
N PRO A 257 4.14 -4.75 -8.05
CA PRO A 257 4.39 -5.21 -6.68
C PRO A 257 5.85 -5.10 -6.22
N LEU A 258 6.80 -4.98 -7.14
CA LEU A 258 8.22 -4.82 -6.82
C LEU A 258 8.68 -3.38 -6.68
N PHE A 259 7.80 -2.40 -6.93
CA PHE A 259 8.17 -1.00 -6.85
C PHE A 259 7.26 -0.24 -5.87
N HIS A 260 7.85 0.72 -5.19
CA HIS A 260 7.12 1.64 -4.35
C HIS A 260 7.60 3.08 -4.64
N LEU A 261 6.66 3.96 -4.92
CA LEU A 261 6.94 5.38 -5.19
C LEU A 261 6.32 6.26 -4.12
N HIS A 262 7.16 6.94 -3.35
CA HIS A 262 6.76 7.90 -2.33
C HIS A 262 7.41 9.26 -2.60
N GLY A 263 6.61 10.24 -3.01
CA GLY A 263 7.11 11.55 -3.41
C GLY A 263 8.06 11.45 -4.60
N GLN A 264 9.34 11.71 -4.37
CA GLN A 264 10.41 11.59 -5.37
C GLN A 264 11.25 10.32 -5.18
N ASP A 265 10.97 9.53 -4.13
CA ASP A 265 11.73 8.35 -3.79
C ASP A 265 11.11 7.12 -4.44
N LEU A 266 11.91 6.40 -5.21
CA LEU A 266 11.56 5.14 -5.82
C LEU A 266 12.30 4.02 -5.11
N PHE A 267 11.58 3.01 -4.68
CA PHE A 267 12.12 1.81 -4.05
C PHE A 267 11.86 0.59 -4.91
N PHE A 268 12.80 -0.35 -4.87
CA PHE A 268 12.70 -1.64 -5.53
C PHE A 268 12.86 -2.77 -4.51
N TRP A 269 11.97 -3.76 -4.57
CA TRP A 269 12.03 -4.96 -3.73
C TRP A 269 13.05 -5.96 -4.24
N ASN A 270 14.14 -6.14 -3.51
CA ASN A 270 15.18 -7.12 -3.80
C ASN A 270 15.15 -8.34 -2.83
N GLY A 271 14.03 -8.56 -2.17
CA GLY A 271 13.84 -9.75 -1.32
C GLY A 271 13.62 -11.02 -2.15
N SER A 272 13.34 -12.12 -1.46
CA SER A 272 13.10 -13.42 -2.09
C SER A 272 11.99 -13.36 -3.15
N SER A 273 12.22 -13.99 -4.30
CA SER A 273 11.22 -14.12 -5.36
C SER A 273 9.98 -14.95 -4.95
N THR A 274 10.10 -15.72 -3.86
CA THR A 274 9.00 -16.53 -3.30
C THR A 274 8.15 -15.77 -2.30
N SER A 275 8.60 -14.61 -1.82
CA SER A 275 7.91 -13.78 -0.85
C SER A 275 7.85 -12.34 -1.35
N LEU A 276 6.83 -12.01 -2.13
CA LEU A 276 6.57 -10.64 -2.56
C LEU A 276 6.07 -9.80 -1.37
N PRO A 277 6.36 -8.49 -1.35
CA PRO A 277 5.80 -7.62 -0.34
C PRO A 277 4.28 -7.56 -0.47
N LEU A 278 3.60 -7.48 0.65
CA LEU A 278 2.16 -7.26 0.64
C LEU A 278 1.85 -5.84 0.13
N PRO A 279 0.70 -5.66 -0.53
CA PRO A 279 0.20 -4.31 -0.79
C PRO A 279 0.14 -3.51 0.51
N GLU A 280 0.60 -2.27 0.46
CA GLU A 280 0.79 -1.43 1.63
C GLU A 280 -0.48 -1.29 2.48
N TRP A 281 -1.67 -1.15 1.85
CA TRP A 281 -2.95 -1.10 2.56
C TRP A 281 -3.19 -2.34 3.44
N ALA A 282 -2.74 -3.52 2.99
CA ALA A 282 -2.93 -4.77 3.72
C ALA A 282 -1.95 -4.87 4.90
N SER A 283 -0.67 -4.53 4.70
CA SER A 283 0.32 -4.49 5.78
C SER A 283 -0.09 -3.53 6.89
N HIS A 284 -0.56 -2.33 6.52
CA HIS A 284 -1.05 -1.34 7.48
C HIS A 284 -2.28 -1.82 8.26
N TYR A 285 -3.25 -2.43 7.58
CA TYR A 285 -4.44 -2.97 8.24
C TYR A 285 -4.10 -4.08 9.24
N LEU A 286 -3.24 -5.02 8.84
CA LEU A 286 -2.85 -6.15 9.68
C LEU A 286 -2.06 -5.70 10.90
N LEU A 287 -1.06 -4.84 10.71
CA LEU A 287 -0.26 -4.29 11.82
C LEU A 287 -1.12 -3.51 12.81
N LEU A 288 -1.97 -2.60 12.33
CA LEU A 288 -2.87 -1.85 13.21
C LEU A 288 -3.86 -2.75 13.94
N TYR A 289 -4.38 -3.78 13.27
CA TYR A 289 -5.24 -4.76 13.93
C TYR A 289 -4.52 -5.39 15.12
N LEU A 290 -3.31 -5.92 14.91
CA LEU A 290 -2.51 -6.52 15.97
C LEU A 290 -2.26 -5.53 17.11
N LEU A 291 -1.71 -4.34 16.80
CA LEU A 291 -1.40 -3.33 17.82
C LEU A 291 -2.64 -2.90 18.58
N SER A 292 -3.81 -2.79 17.92
CA SER A 292 -5.08 -2.49 18.57
C SER A 292 -5.56 -3.61 19.50
N MET A 293 -5.22 -4.87 19.18
CA MET A 293 -5.51 -6.03 20.05
C MET A 293 -4.62 -6.04 21.29
N LEU A 294 -3.31 -5.77 21.12
CA LEU A 294 -2.36 -5.67 22.23
C LEU A 294 -2.76 -4.55 23.20
N CYS A 295 -3.04 -3.37 22.68
CA CYS A 295 -3.49 -2.23 23.44
C CYS A 295 -4.76 -2.51 24.28
N ARG A 296 -5.69 -3.35 23.80
CA ARG A 296 -6.97 -3.63 24.49
C ARG A 296 -6.92 -4.82 25.44
N TYR A 297 -6.16 -5.85 25.09
CA TYR A 297 -6.27 -7.16 25.75
C TYR A 297 -4.98 -7.63 26.41
N GLU A 298 -3.84 -7.01 26.10
CA GLU A 298 -2.53 -7.35 26.67
C GLU A 298 -1.95 -6.13 27.38
N THR A 299 -2.76 -5.50 28.23
CA THR A 299 -2.50 -4.19 28.85
C THR A 299 -1.21 -4.14 29.66
N GLU A 300 -0.81 -5.20 30.35
CA GLU A 300 0.43 -5.27 31.11
C GLU A 300 1.63 -5.18 30.17
N TRP A 301 1.72 -6.08 29.20
CA TRP A 301 2.81 -6.10 28.24
C TRP A 301 2.84 -4.82 27.38
N TRP A 302 1.65 -4.36 26.95
CA TRP A 302 1.54 -3.14 26.18
C TRP A 302 1.99 -1.90 27.00
N GLY A 303 1.67 -1.88 28.30
CA GLY A 303 2.14 -0.87 29.22
C GLY A 303 3.67 -0.89 29.37
N GLU A 304 4.26 -2.07 29.52
CA GLU A 304 5.72 -2.20 29.57
C GLU A 304 6.38 -1.72 28.27
N LEU A 305 5.87 -2.12 27.11
CA LEU A 305 6.38 -1.67 25.82
C LEU A 305 6.33 -0.16 25.64
N THR A 306 5.23 0.48 26.06
CA THR A 306 4.99 1.90 25.80
C THR A 306 5.54 2.84 26.86
N LEU A 307 5.69 2.38 28.10
CA LEU A 307 6.08 3.22 29.25
C LEU A 307 7.51 2.95 29.76
N SER A 308 8.04 1.72 29.56
CA SER A 308 9.42 1.42 29.91
C SER A 308 10.39 1.80 28.80
N HIS A 309 11.70 1.75 29.10
CA HIS A 309 12.77 2.01 28.13
C HIS A 309 13.49 0.74 27.69
N ASP A 310 12.94 -0.44 28.01
CA ASP A 310 13.65 -1.73 27.88
C ASP A 310 13.41 -2.40 26.52
N TYR A 311 12.43 -1.93 25.73
CA TYR A 311 12.03 -2.56 24.48
C TYR A 311 12.36 -1.70 23.26
N ALA A 312 13.27 -2.18 22.42
CA ALA A 312 13.64 -1.53 21.16
C ALA A 312 12.46 -1.53 20.16
N GLU A 313 11.55 -2.49 20.25
CA GLU A 313 10.34 -2.59 19.44
C GLU A 313 9.41 -1.37 19.59
N ARG A 314 9.49 -0.65 20.71
CA ARG A 314 8.79 0.62 20.87
C ARG A 314 9.10 1.59 19.72
N PHE A 315 10.36 1.73 19.36
CA PHE A 315 10.77 2.59 18.25
C PHE A 315 10.12 2.16 16.91
N LEU A 316 10.03 0.84 16.64
CA LEU A 316 9.36 0.34 15.43
C LEU A 316 7.87 0.66 15.42
N VAL A 317 7.21 0.52 16.57
CA VAL A 317 5.79 0.87 16.72
C VAL A 317 5.58 2.36 16.48
N GLU A 318 6.35 3.22 17.12
CA GLU A 318 6.27 4.68 16.94
C GLU A 318 6.50 5.06 15.47
N ARG A 319 7.56 4.57 14.82
CA ARG A 319 7.85 4.83 13.42
C ARG A 319 6.73 4.38 12.49
N PHE A 320 6.19 3.18 12.73
CA PHE A 320 5.07 2.67 11.93
C PHE A 320 3.82 3.54 12.09
N LEU A 321 3.44 3.92 13.32
CA LEU A 321 2.25 4.72 13.57
C LEU A 321 2.37 6.13 13.00
N GLU A 322 3.54 6.77 13.13
CA GLU A 322 3.83 8.07 12.51
C GLU A 322 3.71 7.98 10.98
N TYR A 323 4.36 7.00 10.38
CA TYR A 323 4.30 6.79 8.95
C TYR A 323 2.87 6.51 8.48
N HIS A 324 2.16 5.61 9.16
CA HIS A 324 0.76 5.31 8.86
C HIS A 324 -0.11 6.57 8.91
N ALA A 325 -0.03 7.34 9.99
CA ALA A 325 -0.86 8.54 10.17
C ALA A 325 -0.61 9.58 9.06
N ALA A 326 0.64 9.74 8.65
CA ALA A 326 1.03 10.70 7.63
C ALA A 326 0.64 10.25 6.20
N THR A 327 0.72 8.96 5.88
CA THR A 327 0.71 8.50 4.48
C THR A 327 -0.53 7.71 4.09
N PHE A 328 -1.14 6.95 5.01
CA PHE A 328 -2.24 6.04 4.69
C PHE A 328 -3.46 6.72 4.06
N PRO A 329 -3.91 7.92 4.49
CA PRO A 329 -4.96 8.64 3.81
C PRO A 329 -4.63 8.93 2.33
N THR A 330 -3.38 9.26 2.04
CA THR A 330 -2.90 9.51 0.66
C THR A 330 -2.86 8.23 -0.16
N ILE A 331 -2.47 7.09 0.44
CA ILE A 331 -2.50 5.77 -0.22
C ILE A 331 -3.92 5.44 -0.66
N ILE A 332 -4.89 5.59 0.23
CA ILE A 332 -6.30 5.33 -0.07
C ILE A 332 -6.84 6.29 -1.14
N MET A 333 -6.50 7.59 -1.04
CA MET A 333 -6.89 8.57 -2.04
C MET A 333 -6.34 8.20 -3.42
N LYS A 334 -5.06 7.90 -3.55
CA LYS A 334 -4.44 7.45 -4.80
C LYS A 334 -5.12 6.21 -5.35
N GLN A 335 -5.44 5.24 -4.50
CA GLN A 335 -6.13 4.01 -4.93
C GLN A 335 -7.53 4.27 -5.47
N ILE A 336 -8.27 5.19 -4.87
CA ILE A 336 -9.59 5.59 -5.36
C ILE A 336 -9.47 6.37 -6.67
N GLN A 337 -8.51 7.29 -6.78
CA GLN A 337 -8.25 8.08 -7.98
C GLN A 337 -7.86 7.22 -9.19
N ARG A 338 -6.99 6.22 -9.01
CA ARG A 338 -6.62 5.26 -10.06
C ARG A 338 -7.84 4.55 -10.63
N ASN A 339 -8.78 4.19 -9.75
CA ASN A 339 -10.00 3.54 -10.17
C ASN A 339 -11.02 4.51 -10.78
N ASN A 340 -10.90 5.82 -10.52
CA ASN A 340 -11.85 6.86 -10.92
C ASN A 340 -11.16 8.19 -11.29
N PRO A 341 -10.29 8.21 -12.32
CA PRO A 341 -9.42 9.36 -12.61
C PRO A 341 -10.16 10.64 -13.00
N HIS A 342 -11.39 10.56 -13.51
CA HIS A 342 -12.15 11.70 -14.04
C HIS A 342 -13.19 12.29 -13.08
N VAL A 343 -13.28 11.79 -11.86
CA VAL A 343 -14.38 12.10 -10.92
C VAL A 343 -13.99 13.14 -9.87
N TRP A 344 -12.69 13.42 -9.73
CA TRP A 344 -12.20 14.35 -8.71
C TRP A 344 -12.29 15.80 -9.13
N PRO A 345 -12.68 16.73 -8.23
CA PRO A 345 -12.53 18.14 -8.49
C PRO A 345 -11.03 18.48 -8.63
N THR A 346 -10.69 19.09 -9.74
CA THR A 346 -9.36 19.62 -10.03
C THR A 346 -9.03 20.80 -9.12
#